data_246e71d080e2993073feb41cfb89b6b0
#
_entry.id   246e71d080e2993073feb41cfb89b6b0
#
_cell.length_a   1.000
_cell.length_b   1.000
_cell.length_c   1.000
_cell.angle_alpha   90.00
_cell.angle_beta   90.00
_cell.angle_gamma   90.00
#
_symmetry.space_group_name_H-M   'P 1'
#
loop_
_entity.id
_entity.type
_entity.pdbx_description
1 polymer ?
#
loop_
_entity_poly.entity_id
_entity_poly.type
_entity_poly.pdbx_seq_one_letter_code
_entity_poly.pdbx_strand_id
1 'polypeptide(L)'
;GTNQKHQINEQPNTFYLFQQVYDKDGKAIQNAFVDRDGNGKITEADRYLTGKSPMAKVFMGLSSKFTYRNWDLGFNLRANLGNYVFNSLASGNSTTYNYSGKGFLVNYYEAIYKTGFTQINSTEQGASDYFLENASFLKMDNITLGYSFKKLFTNRLSGRISASVQNVFTITKYSGLDPETSAVDGSMWPRPRTFTLGINLNF
;
A
#
# COMPACT_ATOMS: atom_id res chain seq x y z
N GLY A 1 4.15 15.68 -15.90
CA GLY A 1 4.39 14.40 -16.56
C GLY A 1 3.80 13.26 -15.74
N THR A 2 3.37 12.20 -16.39
CA THR A 2 2.86 11.00 -15.73
C THR A 2 4.03 10.12 -15.32
N ASN A 3 3.99 9.57 -14.10
CA ASN A 3 5.02 8.63 -13.61
C ASN A 3 4.87 7.22 -14.20
N GLN A 4 4.01 7.04 -15.19
CA GLN A 4 3.72 5.76 -15.82
C GLN A 4 3.65 5.92 -17.35
N LYS A 5 3.97 4.85 -18.06
CA LYS A 5 3.93 4.81 -19.52
C LYS A 5 3.39 3.47 -20.02
N HIS A 6 2.62 3.50 -21.10
CA HIS A 6 2.28 2.31 -21.88
C HIS A 6 3.25 2.19 -23.06
N GLN A 7 3.88 1.05 -23.18
CA GLN A 7 4.79 0.73 -24.27
C GLN A 7 4.60 -0.72 -24.73
N ILE A 8 4.77 -0.97 -26.01
CA ILE A 8 4.71 -2.34 -26.58
C ILE A 8 5.80 -3.19 -25.92
N ASN A 9 5.46 -4.43 -25.58
CA ASN A 9 6.28 -5.41 -24.86
C ASN A 9 6.58 -5.10 -23.38
N GLU A 10 5.94 -4.07 -22.81
CA GLU A 10 6.01 -3.77 -21.38
C GLU A 10 4.69 -4.07 -20.69
N GLN A 11 4.73 -4.30 -19.39
CA GLN A 11 3.51 -4.44 -18.59
C GLN A 11 2.71 -3.13 -18.65
N PRO A 12 1.37 -3.19 -18.68
CA PRO A 12 0.54 -1.98 -18.61
C PRO A 12 0.89 -1.14 -17.39
N ASN A 13 0.87 0.17 -17.55
CA ASN A 13 1.19 1.14 -16.50
C ASN A 13 2.59 0.99 -15.89
N THR A 14 3.58 0.53 -16.67
CA THR A 14 4.97 0.47 -16.21
C THR A 14 5.44 1.85 -15.77
N PHE A 15 6.09 1.90 -14.60
CA PHE A 15 6.61 3.17 -14.07
C PHE A 15 7.77 3.70 -14.93
N TYR A 16 7.69 5.00 -15.20
CA TYR A 16 8.63 5.77 -16.02
C TYR A 16 9.19 6.91 -15.16
N LEU A 17 10.40 6.72 -14.62
CA LEU A 17 10.94 7.51 -13.54
C LEU A 17 12.39 7.87 -13.77
N PHE A 18 12.92 8.84 -13.01
CA PHE A 18 14.36 9.12 -12.93
C PHE A 18 15.04 8.08 -12.04
N GLN A 19 16.22 7.64 -12.45
CA GLN A 19 17.02 6.71 -11.67
C GLN A 19 17.84 7.47 -10.63
N GLN A 20 17.59 7.18 -9.35
CA GLN A 20 18.30 7.76 -8.22
C GLN A 20 19.78 7.37 -8.21
N VAL A 21 20.65 8.31 -7.89
CA VAL A 21 22.05 8.06 -7.60
C VAL A 21 22.25 7.88 -6.09
N TYR A 22 23.11 6.93 -5.72
CA TYR A 22 23.42 6.59 -4.35
C TYR A 22 24.92 6.80 -4.09
N ASP A 23 25.27 7.15 -2.84
CA ASP A 23 26.65 7.16 -2.41
C ASP A 23 27.20 5.75 -2.17
N LYS A 24 28.50 5.67 -1.79
CA LYS A 24 29.18 4.40 -1.48
C LYS A 24 28.57 3.62 -0.31
N ASP A 25 27.85 4.30 0.57
CA ASP A 25 27.19 3.71 1.74
C ASP A 25 25.72 3.32 1.44
N GLY A 26 25.27 3.49 0.17
CA GLY A 26 23.93 3.17 -0.29
C GLY A 26 22.88 4.23 0.09
N LYS A 27 23.29 5.42 0.52
CA LYS A 27 22.39 6.52 0.81
C LYS A 27 22.07 7.31 -0.46
N ALA A 28 20.81 7.62 -0.67
CA ALA A 28 20.39 8.43 -1.81
C ALA A 28 20.97 9.85 -1.74
N ILE A 29 21.56 10.29 -2.84
CA ILE A 29 22.08 11.66 -2.96
C ILE A 29 20.94 12.54 -3.45
N GLN A 30 20.56 13.52 -2.64
CA GLN A 30 19.44 14.40 -2.96
C GLN A 30 19.65 15.14 -4.29
N ASN A 31 18.62 15.14 -5.14
CA ASN A 31 18.59 15.78 -6.46
C ASN A 31 19.67 15.28 -7.44
N ALA A 32 20.24 14.08 -7.23
CA ALA A 32 21.20 13.47 -8.14
C ALA A 32 20.58 12.27 -8.86
N PHE A 33 20.62 12.29 -10.19
CA PHE A 33 20.03 11.26 -11.05
C PHE A 33 21.03 10.83 -12.13
N VAL A 34 20.78 9.67 -12.70
CA VAL A 34 21.59 9.15 -13.80
C VAL A 34 21.26 9.94 -15.07
N ASP A 35 22.27 10.61 -15.64
CA ASP A 35 22.23 11.22 -16.98
C ASP A 35 22.34 10.10 -18.01
N ARG A 36 21.23 9.76 -18.66
CA ARG A 36 21.15 8.62 -19.56
C ARG A 36 21.55 8.95 -21.00
N ASP A 37 21.34 10.18 -21.41
CA ASP A 37 21.72 10.64 -22.76
C ASP A 37 23.13 11.26 -22.81
N GLY A 38 23.76 11.47 -21.65
CA GLY A 38 25.15 11.95 -21.52
C GLY A 38 25.32 13.42 -21.88
N ASN A 39 24.24 14.22 -21.81
CA ASN A 39 24.29 15.63 -22.20
C ASN A 39 24.70 16.59 -21.08
N GLY A 40 24.92 16.06 -19.86
CA GLY A 40 25.30 16.82 -18.67
C GLY A 40 24.16 17.57 -18.00
N LYS A 41 22.90 17.27 -18.37
CA LYS A 41 21.70 17.89 -17.80
C LYS A 41 20.64 16.82 -17.55
N ILE A 42 19.98 16.88 -16.42
CA ILE A 42 18.86 15.97 -16.14
C ILE A 42 17.58 16.57 -16.72
N THR A 43 16.96 15.84 -17.63
CA THR A 43 15.76 16.21 -18.38
C THR A 43 14.77 15.04 -18.45
N GLU A 44 13.59 15.24 -19.03
CA GLU A 44 12.62 14.14 -19.26
C GLU A 44 13.20 12.99 -20.12
N ALA A 45 14.27 13.22 -20.89
CA ALA A 45 14.94 12.20 -21.68
C ALA A 45 15.71 11.18 -20.82
N ASP A 46 16.05 11.54 -19.59
CA ASP A 46 16.78 10.68 -18.64
C ASP A 46 15.87 9.75 -17.84
N ARG A 47 14.56 9.86 -18.03
CA ARG A 47 13.63 8.89 -17.44
C ARG A 47 13.77 7.54 -18.15
N TYR A 48 13.52 6.49 -17.39
CA TYR A 48 13.56 5.12 -17.88
C TYR A 48 12.33 4.30 -17.47
N LEU A 49 12.04 3.28 -18.26
CA LEU A 49 11.06 2.27 -17.90
C LEU A 49 11.67 1.34 -16.84
N THR A 50 11.08 1.32 -15.67
CA THR A 50 11.63 0.57 -14.52
C THR A 50 11.41 -0.95 -14.63
N GLY A 51 10.59 -1.41 -15.59
CA GLY A 51 10.10 -2.79 -15.66
C GLY A 51 9.18 -3.18 -14.48
N LYS A 52 8.74 -2.20 -13.70
CA LYS A 52 7.87 -2.37 -12.54
C LYS A 52 6.50 -1.75 -12.81
N SER A 53 5.44 -2.46 -12.42
CA SER A 53 4.05 -2.08 -12.67
C SER A 53 3.22 -2.17 -11.39
N PRO A 54 2.14 -1.41 -11.26
CA PRO A 54 1.20 -1.57 -10.15
C PRO A 54 0.41 -2.88 -10.21
N MET A 55 0.43 -3.55 -11.35
CA MET A 55 -0.27 -4.81 -11.53
C MET A 55 0.52 -5.94 -10.87
N ALA A 56 -0.16 -6.75 -10.05
CA ALA A 56 0.45 -7.92 -9.46
C ALA A 56 0.76 -8.96 -10.53
N LYS A 57 1.90 -9.64 -10.39
CA LYS A 57 2.28 -10.78 -11.23
C LYS A 57 1.54 -12.05 -10.84
N VAL A 58 1.19 -12.18 -9.56
CA VAL A 58 0.48 -13.32 -9.01
C VAL A 58 -0.62 -12.83 -8.08
N PHE A 59 -1.82 -13.37 -8.28
CA PHE A 59 -3.00 -13.17 -7.43
C PHE A 59 -3.37 -14.49 -6.80
N MET A 60 -3.59 -14.50 -5.49
CA MET A 60 -4.03 -15.68 -4.76
C MET A 60 -5.20 -15.32 -3.85
N GLY A 61 -6.14 -16.27 -3.72
CA GLY A 61 -7.27 -16.15 -2.81
C GLY A 61 -7.53 -17.48 -2.12
N LEU A 62 -7.83 -17.41 -0.82
CA LEU A 62 -8.25 -18.55 -0.01
C LEU A 62 -9.49 -18.15 0.79
N SER A 63 -10.59 -18.83 0.53
CA SER A 63 -11.81 -18.77 1.35
C SER A 63 -12.00 -20.11 2.05
N SER A 64 -12.23 -20.09 3.35
CA SER A 64 -12.45 -21.31 4.11
C SER A 64 -13.59 -21.15 5.10
N LYS A 65 -14.31 -22.23 5.30
CA LYS A 65 -15.37 -22.33 6.31
C LYS A 65 -15.25 -23.65 7.07
N PHE A 66 -15.15 -23.57 8.37
CA PHE A 66 -15.14 -24.70 9.28
C PHE A 66 -16.44 -24.73 10.07
N THR A 67 -16.99 -25.90 10.26
CA THR A 67 -18.17 -26.12 11.12
C THR A 67 -17.88 -27.25 12.08
N TYR A 68 -18.06 -26.99 13.35
CA TYR A 68 -17.93 -27.99 14.39
C TYR A 68 -19.07 -27.85 15.40
N ARG A 69 -19.93 -28.86 15.45
CA ARG A 69 -21.17 -28.84 16.26
C ARG A 69 -22.01 -27.60 15.96
N ASN A 70 -22.11 -26.69 16.92
CA ASN A 70 -22.88 -25.45 16.83
C ASN A 70 -22.06 -24.23 16.41
N TRP A 71 -20.75 -24.40 16.23
CA TRP A 71 -19.84 -23.33 15.84
C TRP A 71 -19.55 -23.35 14.35
N ASP A 72 -19.48 -22.18 13.78
CA ASP A 72 -18.95 -21.96 12.43
C ASP A 72 -17.90 -20.85 12.46
N LEU A 73 -16.80 -21.08 11.75
CA LEU A 73 -15.72 -20.14 11.54
C LEU A 73 -15.47 -20.01 10.05
N GLY A 74 -15.54 -18.78 9.55
CA GLY A 74 -15.21 -18.48 8.14
C GLY A 74 -14.20 -17.37 8.04
N PHE A 75 -13.30 -17.44 7.05
CA PHE A 75 -12.38 -16.35 6.76
C PHE A 75 -12.01 -16.30 5.26
N ASN A 76 -11.58 -15.12 4.84
CA ASN A 76 -11.06 -14.88 3.50
C ASN A 76 -9.68 -14.23 3.58
N LEU A 77 -8.73 -14.85 2.87
CA LEU A 77 -7.37 -14.37 2.66
C LEU A 77 -7.16 -14.09 1.18
N ARG A 78 -6.39 -13.08 0.86
CA ARG A 78 -5.88 -12.85 -0.49
C ARG A 78 -4.48 -12.28 -0.44
N ALA A 79 -3.73 -12.54 -1.50
CA ALA A 79 -2.39 -12.02 -1.68
C ALA A 79 -2.19 -11.53 -3.11
N ASN A 80 -1.51 -10.40 -3.22
CA ASN A 80 -0.97 -9.90 -4.48
C ASN A 80 0.55 -9.87 -4.36
N LEU A 81 1.24 -10.41 -5.37
CA LEU A 81 2.69 -10.46 -5.36
C LEU A 81 3.26 -9.82 -6.62
N GLY A 82 4.32 -9.05 -6.44
CA GLY A 82 5.06 -8.43 -7.54
C GLY A 82 4.44 -7.14 -8.09
N ASN A 83 3.47 -6.56 -7.39
CA ASN A 83 2.98 -5.20 -7.66
C ASN A 83 3.87 -4.16 -6.99
N TYR A 84 3.94 -2.99 -7.61
CA TYR A 84 4.69 -1.83 -7.11
C TYR A 84 3.78 -0.63 -6.98
N VAL A 85 4.10 0.24 -6.03
CA VAL A 85 3.38 1.51 -5.78
C VAL A 85 4.39 2.63 -5.68
N PHE A 86 4.08 3.75 -6.31
CA PHE A 86 4.83 4.98 -6.14
C PHE A 86 4.29 5.72 -4.90
N ASN A 87 5.13 5.82 -3.87
CA ASN A 87 4.79 6.48 -2.62
C ASN A 87 4.91 8.00 -2.76
N SER A 88 3.85 8.61 -3.30
CA SER A 88 3.81 10.06 -3.56
C SER A 88 3.75 10.88 -2.27
N LEU A 89 3.18 10.34 -1.20
CA LEU A 89 3.21 10.99 0.12
C LEU A 89 4.65 11.09 0.65
N ALA A 90 5.42 10.01 0.55
CA ALA A 90 6.82 10.02 0.94
C ALA A 90 7.63 10.97 0.03
N SER A 91 7.40 10.93 -1.29
CA SER A 91 8.07 11.82 -2.24
C SER A 91 7.80 13.29 -1.94
N GLY A 92 6.55 13.66 -1.75
CA GLY A 92 6.15 15.06 -1.49
C GLY A 92 6.56 15.58 -0.12
N ASN A 93 6.82 14.68 0.86
CA ASN A 93 7.13 15.05 2.24
C ASN A 93 8.50 14.55 2.70
N SER A 94 9.42 14.30 1.79
CA SER A 94 10.73 13.70 2.06
C SER A 94 11.80 14.70 2.51
N THR A 95 11.50 16.00 2.57
CA THR A 95 12.45 17.06 2.91
C THR A 95 11.98 17.92 4.08
N THR A 96 12.91 18.35 4.91
CA THR A 96 12.65 19.29 6.01
C THR A 96 12.20 20.68 5.53
N TYR A 97 12.55 21.05 4.31
CA TYR A 97 12.19 22.34 3.73
C TYR A 97 10.68 22.58 3.70
N ASN A 98 9.89 21.55 3.41
CA ASN A 98 8.43 21.67 3.33
C ASN A 98 7.78 22.08 4.66
N TYR A 99 8.49 21.96 5.77
CA TYR A 99 8.01 22.27 7.11
C TYR A 99 8.64 23.54 7.70
N SER A 100 9.73 24.05 7.08
CA SER A 100 10.33 25.30 7.49
C SER A 100 9.41 26.48 7.21
N GLY A 101 9.33 27.42 8.13
CA GLY A 101 8.53 28.65 7.94
C GLY A 101 7.02 28.51 8.13
N LYS A 102 6.51 27.40 8.63
CA LYS A 102 5.07 27.21 8.89
C LYS A 102 4.52 28.07 10.04
N GLY A 103 5.39 28.63 10.89
CA GLY A 103 4.99 29.49 12.01
C GLY A 103 4.31 28.76 13.20
N PHE A 104 4.16 27.44 13.12
CA PHE A 104 3.62 26.58 14.18
C PHE A 104 4.32 25.22 14.20
N LEU A 105 4.23 24.52 15.32
CA LEU A 105 4.81 23.18 15.45
C LEU A 105 4.04 22.19 14.58
N VAL A 106 4.76 21.44 13.76
CA VAL A 106 4.25 20.37 12.92
C VAL A 106 5.10 19.12 13.13
N ASN A 107 4.48 17.95 13.00
CA ASN A 107 5.20 16.68 12.97
C ASN A 107 5.84 16.48 11.59
N TYR A 108 7.07 16.01 11.58
CA TYR A 108 7.72 15.58 10.34
C TYR A 108 7.19 14.23 9.88
N TYR A 109 7.12 14.08 8.57
CA TYR A 109 6.81 12.79 7.97
C TYR A 109 8.03 11.85 8.10
N GLU A 110 7.80 10.57 8.36
CA GLU A 110 8.87 9.58 8.62
C GLU A 110 9.90 9.49 7.47
N ALA A 111 9.46 9.73 6.22
CA ALA A 111 10.35 9.72 5.07
C ALA A 111 11.55 10.67 5.21
N ILE A 112 11.42 11.79 5.94
CA ILE A 112 12.50 12.74 6.18
C ILE A 112 13.68 12.08 6.90
N TYR A 113 13.39 11.25 7.91
CA TYR A 113 14.43 10.55 8.66
C TYR A 113 15.14 9.48 7.81
N LYS A 114 14.41 8.88 6.87
CA LYS A 114 14.97 7.88 5.95
C LYS A 114 15.82 8.52 4.86
N THR A 115 15.35 9.61 4.26
CA THR A 115 16.04 10.28 3.17
C THR A 115 17.21 11.15 3.68
N GLY A 116 17.00 11.85 4.79
CA GLY A 116 17.90 12.90 5.28
C GLY A 116 17.95 14.12 4.35
N PHE A 117 16.97 14.31 3.47
CA PHE A 117 16.92 15.44 2.55
C PHE A 117 16.56 16.73 3.27
N THR A 118 17.27 17.82 2.95
CA THR A 118 17.15 19.11 3.63
C THR A 118 16.72 20.26 2.71
N GLN A 119 16.95 20.10 1.40
CA GLN A 119 16.65 21.13 0.41
C GLN A 119 15.26 20.90 -0.21
N ILE A 120 14.76 21.89 -0.97
CA ILE A 120 13.59 21.69 -1.82
C ILE A 120 13.87 20.54 -2.79
N ASN A 121 12.96 19.59 -2.86
CA ASN A 121 13.04 18.57 -3.89
C ASN A 121 12.82 19.19 -5.27
N SER A 122 13.69 18.84 -6.22
CA SER A 122 13.44 19.16 -7.62
C SER A 122 12.22 18.38 -8.16
N THR A 123 11.75 18.76 -9.33
CA THR A 123 10.68 18.01 -10.04
C THR A 123 11.12 16.57 -10.30
N GLU A 124 12.39 16.37 -10.63
CA GLU A 124 13.03 15.08 -10.87
C GLU A 124 13.03 14.23 -9.59
N GLN A 125 13.34 14.84 -8.43
CA GLN A 125 13.28 14.14 -7.14
C GLN A 125 11.86 13.67 -6.84
N GLY A 126 10.86 14.48 -7.18
CA GLY A 126 9.44 14.13 -7.07
C GLY A 126 9.02 12.96 -7.95
N ALA A 127 9.82 12.61 -8.96
CA ALA A 127 9.59 11.49 -9.89
C ALA A 127 10.74 10.46 -9.87
N SER A 128 11.48 10.37 -8.77
CA SER A 128 12.59 9.44 -8.56
C SER A 128 12.10 8.02 -8.25
N ASP A 129 12.79 7.01 -8.78
CA ASP A 129 12.54 5.61 -8.47
C ASP A 129 12.86 5.21 -7.01
N TYR A 130 13.49 6.10 -6.25
CA TYR A 130 13.68 5.96 -4.80
C TYR A 130 12.36 5.75 -4.05
N PHE A 131 11.28 6.37 -4.54
CA PHE A 131 9.95 6.27 -3.92
C PHE A 131 9.08 5.16 -4.53
N LEU A 132 9.64 4.33 -5.41
CA LEU A 132 8.94 3.20 -6.00
C LEU A 132 9.16 1.94 -5.17
N GLU A 133 8.14 1.54 -4.42
CA GLU A 133 8.21 0.46 -3.46
C GLU A 133 7.49 -0.81 -3.93
N ASN A 134 8.00 -1.97 -3.48
CA ASN A 134 7.29 -3.23 -3.64
C ASN A 134 6.07 -3.24 -2.71
N ALA A 135 4.89 -3.36 -3.27
CA ALA A 135 3.62 -3.35 -2.56
C ALA A 135 2.96 -4.74 -2.50
N SER A 136 3.74 -5.80 -2.61
CA SER A 136 3.24 -7.15 -2.36
C SER A 136 2.66 -7.27 -0.96
N PHE A 137 1.52 -7.96 -0.84
CA PHE A 137 0.84 -8.11 0.45
C PHE A 137 0.13 -9.45 0.59
N LEU A 138 -0.08 -9.83 1.84
CA LEU A 138 -1.06 -10.82 2.28
C LEU A 138 -2.07 -10.13 3.19
N LYS A 139 -3.35 -10.27 2.89
CA LYS A 139 -4.44 -9.63 3.61
C LYS A 139 -5.50 -10.62 4.05
N MET A 140 -5.97 -10.49 5.28
CA MET A 140 -7.19 -11.12 5.72
C MET A 140 -8.33 -10.10 5.66
N ASP A 141 -9.21 -10.28 4.68
CA ASP A 141 -10.31 -9.34 4.44
C ASP A 141 -11.37 -9.42 5.52
N ASN A 142 -11.72 -10.64 5.91
CA ASN A 142 -12.68 -10.85 6.99
C ASN A 142 -12.43 -12.17 7.72
N ILE A 143 -12.94 -12.23 8.95
CA ILE A 143 -13.11 -13.44 9.75
C ILE A 143 -14.45 -13.34 10.46
N THR A 144 -15.19 -14.44 10.50
CA THR A 144 -16.49 -14.52 11.17
C THR A 144 -16.56 -15.78 12.00
N LEU A 145 -16.92 -15.63 13.27
CA LEU A 145 -17.23 -16.72 14.19
C LEU A 145 -18.73 -16.70 14.50
N GLY A 146 -19.39 -17.79 14.30
CA GLY A 146 -20.82 -17.96 14.59
C GLY A 146 -21.09 -19.09 15.57
N TYR A 147 -22.14 -18.92 16.37
CA TYR A 147 -22.68 -19.96 17.22
C TYR A 147 -24.18 -20.08 17.01
N SER A 148 -24.63 -21.26 16.58
CA SER A 148 -26.05 -21.58 16.36
C SER A 148 -26.59 -22.34 17.54
N PHE A 149 -27.74 -21.91 18.08
CA PHE A 149 -28.41 -22.58 19.16
C PHE A 149 -29.82 -23.01 18.75
N LYS A 150 -30.26 -24.13 19.29
CA LYS A 150 -31.60 -24.68 19.10
C LYS A 150 -32.25 -24.91 20.45
N LYS A 151 -33.57 -24.71 20.48
CA LYS A 151 -34.38 -25.05 21.66
C LYS A 151 -33.97 -24.29 22.93
N LEU A 152 -33.73 -23.00 22.82
CA LEU A 152 -33.53 -22.16 24.01
C LEU A 152 -34.89 -21.79 24.65
N PHE A 153 -34.96 -21.77 25.99
CA PHE A 153 -36.11 -21.44 26.83
C PHE A 153 -37.34 -22.32 26.64
N THR A 154 -38.02 -22.53 25.71
CA THR A 154 -39.28 -23.31 25.61
C THR A 154 -39.32 -24.25 24.42
N ASN A 155 -38.18 -24.70 23.90
CA ASN A 155 -38.07 -25.49 22.70
C ASN A 155 -38.55 -24.80 21.40
N ARG A 156 -38.89 -23.51 21.44
CA ARG A 156 -39.42 -22.76 20.29
C ARG A 156 -38.41 -21.77 19.75
N LEU A 157 -37.47 -21.31 20.54
CA LEU A 157 -36.48 -20.31 20.13
C LEU A 157 -35.22 -20.98 19.59
N SER A 158 -34.89 -20.70 18.35
CA SER A 158 -33.60 -21.02 17.76
C SER A 158 -32.95 -19.74 17.21
N GLY A 159 -31.65 -19.75 17.02
CA GLY A 159 -31.00 -18.60 16.48
C GLY A 159 -29.50 -18.77 16.28
N ARG A 160 -28.86 -17.69 15.83
CA ARG A 160 -27.41 -17.62 15.64
C ARG A 160 -26.89 -16.30 16.16
N ILE A 161 -25.84 -16.36 16.95
CA ILE A 161 -25.03 -15.21 17.34
C ILE A 161 -23.75 -15.26 16.51
N SER A 162 -23.32 -14.13 15.96
CA SER A 162 -22.09 -14.06 15.19
C SER A 162 -21.29 -12.82 15.52
N ALA A 163 -19.97 -12.98 15.53
CA ALA A 163 -19.02 -11.89 15.59
C ALA A 163 -18.16 -11.91 14.33
N SER A 164 -17.99 -10.76 13.71
CA SER A 164 -17.14 -10.64 12.53
C SER A 164 -16.20 -9.44 12.62
N VAL A 165 -15.03 -9.59 12.02
CA VAL A 165 -14.05 -8.52 11.86
C VAL A 165 -13.75 -8.39 10.37
N GLN A 166 -13.83 -7.16 9.86
CA GLN A 166 -13.41 -6.81 8.50
C GLN A 166 -12.08 -6.07 8.55
N ASN A 167 -11.28 -6.20 7.50
CA ASN A 167 -9.94 -5.63 7.39
C ASN A 167 -9.07 -6.05 8.59
N VAL A 168 -8.95 -7.38 8.79
CA VAL A 168 -8.35 -7.98 9.98
C VAL A 168 -6.88 -7.63 10.12
N PHE A 169 -6.10 -7.88 9.05
CA PHE A 169 -4.70 -7.48 8.94
C PHE A 169 -4.24 -7.40 7.49
N THR A 170 -3.17 -6.65 7.29
CA THR A 170 -2.39 -6.62 6.05
C THR A 170 -0.92 -6.79 6.40
N ILE A 171 -0.26 -7.78 5.81
CA ILE A 171 1.18 -8.01 5.92
C ILE A 171 1.81 -7.53 4.63
N THR A 172 2.69 -6.53 4.71
CA THR A 172 3.38 -5.94 3.56
C THR A 172 4.70 -5.33 3.99
N LYS A 173 5.61 -5.12 3.03
CA LYS A 173 6.82 -4.31 3.19
C LYS A 173 6.64 -2.88 2.68
N TYR A 174 5.50 -2.58 2.09
CA TYR A 174 5.18 -1.24 1.63
C TYR A 174 5.11 -0.26 2.82
N SER A 175 5.78 0.87 2.71
CA SER A 175 5.89 1.84 3.81
C SER A 175 4.74 2.86 3.85
N GLY A 176 3.93 2.95 2.79
CA GLY A 176 2.76 3.82 2.73
C GLY A 176 1.52 3.25 3.42
N LEU A 177 0.39 3.91 3.23
CA LEU A 177 -0.84 3.61 3.98
C LEU A 177 -1.55 2.32 3.54
N ASP A 178 -1.62 2.07 2.23
CA ASP A 178 -2.32 0.90 1.69
C ASP A 178 -1.61 0.38 0.44
N PRO A 179 -1.11 -0.88 0.43
CA PRO A 179 -0.47 -1.48 -0.74
C PRO A 179 -1.45 -1.76 -1.90
N GLU A 180 -2.77 -1.64 -1.68
CA GLU A 180 -3.80 -1.82 -2.70
C GLU A 180 -4.19 -0.53 -3.42
N THR A 181 -3.42 0.52 -3.25
CA THR A 181 -3.63 1.75 -4.02
C THR A 181 -3.42 1.52 -5.52
N SER A 182 -4.09 2.32 -6.34
CA SER A 182 -4.07 2.20 -7.81
C SER A 182 -2.83 2.83 -8.45
N ALA A 183 -1.63 2.36 -8.11
CA ALA A 183 -0.34 2.78 -8.64
C ALA A 183 0.36 3.91 -7.88
N VAL A 184 -0.32 4.97 -7.49
CA VAL A 184 0.25 6.14 -6.81
C VAL A 184 -0.48 6.36 -5.50
N ASP A 185 0.26 6.35 -4.39
CA ASP A 185 -0.28 6.65 -3.06
C ASP A 185 -0.16 8.15 -2.78
N GLY A 186 -1.23 8.88 -3.05
CA GLY A 186 -1.21 10.35 -2.96
C GLY A 186 -2.03 10.95 -1.84
N SER A 187 -3.06 10.28 -1.31
CA SER A 187 -3.98 10.86 -0.31
C SER A 187 -5.05 9.86 0.12
N MET A 188 -4.67 8.66 0.50
CA MET A 188 -5.64 7.66 0.91
C MET A 188 -5.95 7.74 2.39
N TRP A 189 -7.22 7.54 2.72
CA TRP A 189 -7.62 7.32 4.10
C TRP A 189 -7.32 5.86 4.47
N PRO A 190 -6.73 5.60 5.67
CA PRO A 190 -6.52 4.23 6.12
C PRO A 190 -7.86 3.52 6.23
N ARG A 191 -7.93 2.29 5.71
CA ARG A 191 -9.14 1.47 5.79
C ARG A 191 -9.40 1.09 7.24
N PRO A 192 -10.58 1.40 7.81
CA PRO A 192 -10.88 1.07 9.19
C PRO A 192 -11.03 -0.45 9.38
N ARG A 193 -10.67 -0.93 10.57
CA ARG A 193 -11.07 -2.25 11.02
C ARG A 193 -12.46 -2.16 11.60
N THR A 194 -13.38 -2.98 11.10
CA THR A 194 -14.79 -2.96 11.52
C THR A 194 -15.12 -4.22 12.29
N PHE A 195 -15.68 -4.07 13.47
CA PHE A 195 -16.18 -5.15 14.30
C PHE A 195 -17.70 -5.15 14.24
N THR A 196 -18.31 -6.31 13.99
CA THR A 196 -19.76 -6.44 13.90
C THR A 196 -20.22 -7.61 14.77
N LEU A 197 -21.24 -7.36 15.59
CA LEU A 197 -21.99 -8.40 16.30
C LEU A 197 -23.37 -8.53 15.66
N GLY A 198 -23.78 -9.76 15.39
CA GLY A 198 -25.06 -10.06 14.79
C GLY A 198 -25.81 -11.10 15.63
N ILE A 199 -27.10 -10.90 15.78
CA ILE A 199 -28.02 -11.86 16.42
C ILE A 199 -29.18 -12.09 15.44
N ASN A 200 -29.43 -13.36 15.12
CA ASN A 200 -30.55 -13.79 14.33
C ASN A 200 -31.39 -14.75 15.16
N LEU A 201 -32.67 -14.47 15.33
CA LEU A 201 -33.61 -15.24 16.14
C LEU A 201 -34.78 -15.73 15.28
N ASN A 202 -35.15 -17.00 15.45
CA ASN A 202 -36.31 -17.64 14.84
C ASN A 202 -37.22 -18.14 15.95
N PHE A 203 -38.49 -17.75 15.91
CA PHE A 203 -39.54 -18.05 16.85
C PHE A 203 -40.47 -19.13 16.33
#